data_e9904f7b63787e7d4689bb59637f4469
#
_entry.id   e9904f7b63787e7d4689bb59637f4469
#
_cell.length_a   1.000
_cell.length_b   1.000
_cell.length_c   1.000
_cell.angle_alpha   90.00
_cell.angle_beta   90.00
_cell.angle_gamma   90.00
#
_symmetry.space_group_name_H-M   'P 1'
#
loop_
_entity.id
_entity.type
_entity.pdbx_description
1 polymer ?
#
loop_
_entity_poly.entity_id
_entity_poly.type
_entity_poly.pdbx_seq_one_letter_code
_entity_poly.pdbx_strand_id
1 'polypeptide(L)'
;DYAGGANPSPAYYQDLPSYFLADTDGPDYEGAYIAQENFINNGQINWNRIYDANLTNNQANLNAAYVLYEDRVDDTQLTINSAYNREINENIKVTASANYRNLVSDNFAEISDMLGGYSYSNIDSFDYLDYNLLSPNSIVSEGDKFKYHYKMNAEEMSLFSMINFSFNKLEFYVAGDITNTTYQRDGIFENEANAGNSAGKGDEISFDGYGVKAGITYKFSGKHILDFNSAYLQKAPSIRNTFTNSRVNHNVVGSDINGLINDSPITEEKIMSFDANYIFRTPIFTGRLTGFYSEVKDANEISFYYAD
;
A
#
# COMPACT_ATOMS: atom_id res chain seq x y z
N ASP A 1 18.25 19.18 -27.46
CA ASP A 1 17.87 17.84 -27.85
C ASP A 1 16.82 17.33 -26.89
N TYR A 2 15.55 17.44 -27.30
CA TYR A 2 14.41 16.89 -26.58
C TYR A 2 13.88 15.68 -27.31
N ALA A 3 14.59 14.60 -27.27
CA ALA A 3 13.92 13.32 -27.24
C ALA A 3 13.30 13.26 -25.82
N GLY A 4 11.96 13.27 -25.72
CA GLY A 4 11.30 13.27 -24.43
C GLY A 4 11.78 12.07 -23.63
N GLY A 5 12.66 12.32 -22.68
CA GLY A 5 13.07 11.32 -21.70
C GLY A 5 12.03 11.25 -20.61
N ALA A 6 11.93 10.10 -19.95
CA ALA A 6 11.11 9.93 -18.78
C ALA A 6 11.44 11.00 -17.74
N ASN A 7 10.45 11.55 -17.11
CA ASN A 7 10.62 12.52 -16.03
C ASN A 7 9.88 11.99 -14.78
N PRO A 8 10.59 11.90 -13.63
CA PRO A 8 12.00 12.21 -13.45
C PRO A 8 12.91 11.13 -14.07
N SER A 9 13.98 11.56 -14.73
CA SER A 9 15.05 10.65 -15.12
C SER A 9 15.63 9.97 -13.89
N PRO A 10 15.95 8.67 -13.91
CA PRO A 10 16.66 8.01 -12.80
C PRO A 10 18.00 8.68 -12.45
N ALA A 11 18.60 9.38 -13.40
CA ALA A 11 19.86 10.08 -13.23
C ALA A 11 19.72 11.54 -12.76
N TYR A 12 18.53 12.00 -12.36
CA TYR A 12 18.34 13.40 -11.92
C TYR A 12 19.21 13.81 -10.74
N TYR A 13 19.63 12.87 -9.90
CA TYR A 13 20.54 13.12 -8.78
C TYR A 13 21.91 13.65 -9.24
N GLN A 14 22.33 13.39 -10.48
CA GLN A 14 23.58 13.88 -11.07
C GLN A 14 23.57 15.40 -11.29
N ASP A 15 22.39 16.02 -11.28
CA ASP A 15 22.20 17.46 -11.37
C ASP A 15 22.21 18.15 -9.98
N LEU A 16 22.35 17.38 -8.89
CA LEU A 16 22.33 17.92 -7.53
C LEU A 16 23.74 18.30 -7.06
N PRO A 17 23.88 19.37 -6.24
CA PRO A 17 25.18 19.73 -5.66
C PRO A 17 25.88 18.61 -4.93
N SER A 18 25.13 17.73 -4.27
CA SER A 18 25.68 16.58 -3.52
C SER A 18 26.39 15.55 -4.40
N TYR A 19 25.99 15.40 -5.67
CA TYR A 19 26.66 14.52 -6.61
C TYR A 19 28.11 14.96 -6.85
N PHE A 20 28.32 16.25 -7.13
CA PHE A 20 29.64 16.84 -7.37
C PHE A 20 30.55 16.81 -6.12
N LEU A 21 29.97 16.88 -4.93
CA LEU A 21 30.69 16.79 -3.66
C LEU A 21 31.07 15.37 -3.26
N ALA A 22 30.41 14.36 -3.84
CA ALA A 22 30.65 12.94 -3.55
C ALA A 22 31.55 12.25 -4.59
N ASP A 23 32.16 13.01 -5.50
CA ASP A 23 33.04 12.46 -6.52
C ASP A 23 34.23 11.70 -5.90
N THR A 24 34.54 10.52 -6.43
CA THR A 24 35.62 9.64 -5.97
C THR A 24 37.01 10.22 -6.22
N ASP A 25 37.18 11.11 -7.19
CA ASP A 25 38.43 11.79 -7.52
C ASP A 25 38.63 13.06 -6.67
N GLY A 26 37.68 13.35 -5.79
CA GLY A 26 37.67 14.47 -4.86
C GLY A 26 36.51 15.46 -5.15
N PRO A 27 36.09 16.25 -4.15
CA PRO A 27 34.96 17.14 -4.30
C PRO A 27 35.16 18.18 -5.40
N ASP A 28 34.26 18.20 -6.38
CA ASP A 28 34.15 19.26 -7.37
C ASP A 28 33.27 20.41 -6.82
N TYR A 29 33.90 21.39 -6.19
CA TYR A 29 33.24 22.55 -5.61
C TYR A 29 32.67 23.51 -6.66
N GLU A 30 33.25 23.59 -7.87
CA GLU A 30 32.77 24.44 -8.96
C GLU A 30 31.49 23.84 -9.54
N GLY A 31 31.49 22.56 -9.85
CA GLY A 31 30.30 21.83 -10.30
C GLY A 31 29.15 21.89 -9.29
N ALA A 32 29.46 21.69 -8.00
CA ALA A 32 28.48 21.81 -6.91
C ALA A 32 27.88 23.22 -6.81
N TYR A 33 28.70 24.27 -6.95
CA TYR A 33 28.22 25.65 -6.95
C TYR A 33 27.32 25.93 -8.15
N ILE A 34 27.70 25.52 -9.36
CA ILE A 34 26.92 25.68 -10.58
C ILE A 34 25.56 24.95 -10.44
N ALA A 35 25.57 23.71 -9.94
CA ALA A 35 24.36 22.94 -9.68
C ALA A 35 23.44 23.64 -8.66
N GLN A 36 24.01 24.22 -7.60
CA GLN A 36 23.25 24.99 -6.60
C GLN A 36 22.62 26.25 -7.18
N GLU A 37 23.38 27.02 -7.97
CA GLU A 37 22.84 28.20 -8.65
C GLU A 37 21.73 27.85 -9.64
N ASN A 38 21.91 26.76 -10.38
CA ASN A 38 20.86 26.25 -11.29
C ASN A 38 19.61 25.83 -10.51
N PHE A 39 19.74 25.14 -9.37
CA PHE A 39 18.62 24.77 -8.53
C PHE A 39 17.88 25.99 -7.98
N ILE A 40 18.59 27.00 -7.50
CA ILE A 40 18.01 28.24 -6.94
C ILE A 40 17.31 29.05 -8.03
N ASN A 41 17.94 29.21 -9.20
CA ASN A 41 17.46 30.10 -10.24
C ASN A 41 16.45 29.41 -11.19
N ASN A 42 16.57 28.09 -11.37
CA ASN A 42 15.76 27.31 -12.32
C ASN A 42 15.06 26.11 -11.67
N GLY A 43 14.90 26.09 -10.34
CA GLY A 43 14.32 24.98 -9.58
C GLY A 43 12.82 24.79 -9.76
N GLN A 44 12.16 25.63 -10.55
CA GLN A 44 10.75 25.50 -10.90
C GLN A 44 10.58 24.90 -12.30
N ILE A 45 9.47 24.17 -12.49
CA ILE A 45 9.11 23.61 -13.80
C ILE A 45 8.99 24.77 -14.82
N ASN A 46 9.74 24.67 -15.92
CA ASN A 46 9.62 25.59 -17.03
C ASN A 46 8.48 25.16 -17.97
N TRP A 47 7.27 25.59 -17.64
CA TRP A 47 6.07 25.26 -18.40
C TRP A 47 6.16 25.67 -19.87
N ASN A 48 6.72 26.87 -20.18
CA ASN A 48 6.88 27.30 -21.56
C ASN A 48 7.69 26.32 -22.37
N ARG A 49 8.81 25.84 -21.83
CA ARG A 49 9.66 24.84 -22.51
C ARG A 49 8.92 23.52 -22.76
N ILE A 50 8.07 23.08 -21.82
CA ILE A 50 7.26 21.86 -21.97
C ILE A 50 6.24 22.04 -23.11
N TYR A 51 5.49 23.14 -23.11
CA TYR A 51 4.54 23.46 -24.17
C TYR A 51 5.23 23.62 -25.53
N ASP A 52 6.36 24.32 -25.60
CA ASP A 52 7.12 24.53 -26.84
C ASP A 52 7.63 23.17 -27.40
N ALA A 53 8.05 22.25 -26.57
CA ALA A 53 8.46 20.91 -26.99
C ALA A 53 7.29 20.15 -27.66
N ASN A 54 6.11 20.15 -27.04
CA ASN A 54 4.93 19.50 -27.60
C ASN A 54 4.45 20.17 -28.89
N LEU A 55 4.44 21.50 -28.94
CA LEU A 55 4.07 22.23 -30.15
C LEU A 55 5.04 21.97 -31.30
N THR A 56 6.34 21.87 -31.02
CA THR A 56 7.36 21.51 -32.01
C THR A 56 7.12 20.08 -32.54
N ASN A 57 6.83 19.15 -31.65
CA ASN A 57 6.49 17.77 -32.05
C ASN A 57 5.22 17.73 -32.92
N ASN A 58 4.17 18.50 -32.56
CA ASN A 58 2.96 18.58 -33.39
C ASN A 58 3.26 19.07 -34.81
N GLN A 59 4.14 20.08 -34.99
CA GLN A 59 4.54 20.56 -36.31
C GLN A 59 5.28 19.51 -37.14
N ALA A 60 5.97 18.61 -36.44
CA ALA A 60 6.68 17.47 -37.06
C ALA A 60 5.81 16.20 -37.24
N ASN A 61 4.51 16.25 -36.86
CA ASN A 61 3.60 15.10 -36.77
C ASN A 61 4.13 13.98 -35.86
N LEU A 62 4.78 14.36 -34.76
CA LEU A 62 5.25 13.46 -33.71
C LEU A 62 4.31 13.49 -32.50
N ASN A 63 4.35 12.44 -31.67
CA ASN A 63 3.63 12.37 -30.41
C ASN A 63 4.17 13.41 -29.40
N ALA A 64 3.35 13.81 -28.44
CA ALA A 64 3.76 14.70 -27.34
C ALA A 64 4.97 14.12 -26.60
N ALA A 65 5.92 14.99 -26.26
CA ALA A 65 7.07 14.63 -25.42
C ALA A 65 6.68 14.57 -23.92
N TYR A 66 5.71 15.38 -23.53
CA TYR A 66 5.27 15.50 -22.14
C TYR A 66 3.75 15.47 -22.05
N VAL A 67 3.26 14.82 -20.98
CA VAL A 67 1.85 14.83 -20.58
C VAL A 67 1.75 14.99 -19.07
N LEU A 68 0.66 15.51 -18.58
CA LEU A 68 0.28 15.35 -17.18
C LEU A 68 -0.61 14.13 -17.04
N TYR A 69 -0.43 13.38 -15.97
CA TYR A 69 -1.29 12.23 -15.67
C TYR A 69 -1.54 12.10 -14.18
N GLU A 70 -2.57 11.37 -13.85
CA GLU A 70 -2.93 11.00 -12.49
C GLU A 70 -2.72 9.51 -12.29
N ASP A 71 -2.07 9.13 -11.19
CA ASP A 71 -2.14 7.77 -10.65
C ASP A 71 -3.45 7.66 -9.85
N ARG A 72 -4.42 6.91 -10.35
CA ARG A 72 -5.76 6.79 -9.75
C ARG A 72 -5.98 5.44 -9.09
N VAL A 73 -6.71 5.50 -7.98
CA VAL A 73 -7.22 4.34 -7.24
C VAL A 73 -8.68 4.60 -6.96
N ASP A 74 -9.55 3.93 -7.70
CA ASP A 74 -11.00 4.07 -7.59
C ASP A 74 -11.57 2.83 -6.88
N ASP A 75 -11.95 2.98 -5.61
CA ASP A 75 -12.39 1.88 -4.75
C ASP A 75 -13.91 1.75 -4.72
N THR A 76 -14.38 0.52 -4.87
CA THR A 76 -15.80 0.14 -4.61
C THR A 76 -15.83 -0.91 -3.52
N GLN A 77 -16.51 -0.63 -2.41
CA GLN A 77 -16.59 -1.54 -1.28
C GLN A 77 -18.02 -1.85 -0.88
N LEU A 78 -18.31 -3.13 -0.70
CA LEU A 78 -19.51 -3.63 -0.03
C LEU A 78 -19.11 -4.16 1.35
N THR A 79 -19.82 -3.71 2.39
CA THR A 79 -19.66 -4.23 3.74
C THR A 79 -21.01 -4.61 4.33
N ILE A 80 -21.09 -5.82 4.87
CA ILE A 80 -22.29 -6.33 5.56
C ILE A 80 -21.84 -6.75 6.96
N ASN A 81 -22.48 -6.16 7.97
CA ASN A 81 -22.21 -6.45 9.38
C ASN A 81 -23.47 -6.93 10.08
N SER A 82 -23.34 -7.94 10.91
CA SER A 82 -24.37 -8.39 11.84
C SER A 82 -23.79 -8.47 13.24
N ALA A 83 -24.45 -7.90 14.23
CA ALA A 83 -24.02 -7.92 15.61
C ALA A 83 -25.16 -8.40 16.52
N TYR A 84 -24.82 -9.30 17.44
CA TYR A 84 -25.69 -9.84 18.45
C TYR A 84 -25.11 -9.55 19.83
N ASN A 85 -25.91 -8.93 20.71
CA ASN A 85 -25.56 -8.65 22.09
C ASN A 85 -26.67 -9.19 22.99
N ARG A 86 -26.29 -9.94 24.03
CA ARG A 86 -27.24 -10.48 25.00
C ARG A 86 -26.65 -10.46 26.40
N GLU A 87 -27.41 -9.95 27.32
CA GLU A 87 -27.17 -10.14 28.76
C GLU A 87 -27.84 -11.45 29.18
N ILE A 88 -27.04 -12.43 29.55
CA ILE A 88 -27.51 -13.75 30.00
C ILE A 88 -28.07 -13.61 31.41
N ASN A 89 -27.38 -12.85 32.27
CA ASN A 89 -27.77 -12.44 33.61
C ASN A 89 -27.01 -11.17 33.99
N GLU A 90 -27.17 -10.69 35.25
CA GLU A 90 -26.52 -9.47 35.74
C GLU A 90 -24.98 -9.49 35.67
N ASN A 91 -24.37 -10.67 35.57
CA ASN A 91 -22.93 -10.84 35.56
C ASN A 91 -22.32 -11.25 34.25
N ILE A 92 -23.13 -11.71 33.29
CA ILE A 92 -22.64 -12.33 32.04
C ILE A 92 -23.30 -11.66 30.85
N LYS A 93 -22.44 -11.12 29.97
CA LYS A 93 -22.84 -10.57 28.67
C LYS A 93 -22.08 -11.27 27.54
N VAL A 94 -22.80 -11.65 26.50
CA VAL A 94 -22.27 -12.25 25.28
C VAL A 94 -22.43 -11.27 24.13
N THR A 95 -21.35 -11.09 23.36
CA THR A 95 -21.35 -10.35 22.10
C THR A 95 -20.86 -11.27 20.99
N ALA A 96 -21.53 -11.29 19.86
CA ALA A 96 -21.07 -12.00 18.67
C ALA A 96 -21.28 -11.11 17.44
N SER A 97 -20.41 -11.21 16.44
CA SER A 97 -20.61 -10.52 15.18
C SER A 97 -20.11 -11.36 14.01
N ALA A 98 -20.72 -11.13 12.84
CA ALA A 98 -20.31 -11.65 11.56
C ALA A 98 -20.13 -10.47 10.61
N ASN A 99 -19.01 -10.45 9.88
CA ASN A 99 -18.71 -9.42 8.90
C ASN A 99 -18.36 -10.05 7.57
N TYR A 100 -18.82 -9.43 6.51
CA TYR A 100 -18.43 -9.68 5.14
C TYR A 100 -17.99 -8.37 4.51
N ARG A 101 -16.84 -8.35 3.88
CA ARG A 101 -16.31 -7.21 3.13
C ARG A 101 -15.83 -7.67 1.78
N ASN A 102 -16.22 -6.97 0.73
CA ASN A 102 -15.70 -7.13 -0.61
C ASN A 102 -15.25 -5.77 -1.12
N LEU A 103 -13.98 -5.66 -1.49
CA LEU A 103 -13.35 -4.48 -2.05
C LEU A 103 -12.88 -4.80 -3.47
N VAL A 104 -13.25 -3.94 -4.42
CA VAL A 104 -12.68 -3.89 -5.76
C VAL A 104 -12.01 -2.55 -5.92
N SER A 105 -10.70 -2.56 -6.06
CA SER A 105 -9.85 -1.37 -6.23
C SER A 105 -9.39 -1.31 -7.69
N ASP A 106 -9.87 -0.35 -8.47
CA ASP A 106 -9.48 -0.11 -9.87
C ASP A 106 -8.29 0.86 -9.90
N ASN A 107 -7.15 0.37 -10.38
CA ASN A 107 -5.86 1.07 -10.31
C ASN A 107 -5.36 1.33 -11.73
N PHE A 108 -5.16 2.59 -12.09
CA PHE A 108 -4.72 2.98 -13.42
C PHE A 108 -4.02 4.34 -13.42
N ALA A 109 -3.27 4.61 -14.49
CA ALA A 109 -2.82 5.95 -14.82
C ALA A 109 -3.74 6.51 -15.91
N GLU A 110 -4.14 7.77 -15.79
CA GLU A 110 -5.00 8.47 -16.74
C GLU A 110 -4.36 9.79 -17.15
N ILE A 111 -4.34 10.09 -18.44
CA ILE A 111 -3.81 11.36 -18.94
C ILE A 111 -4.79 12.48 -18.57
N SER A 112 -4.34 13.43 -17.80
CA SER A 112 -5.15 14.59 -17.36
C SER A 112 -4.94 15.84 -18.21
N ASP A 113 -3.80 15.99 -18.89
CA ASP A 113 -3.52 17.11 -19.79
C ASP A 113 -2.42 16.75 -20.79
N MET A 114 -2.63 17.04 -22.06
CA MET A 114 -1.68 16.82 -23.14
C MET A 114 -0.61 17.91 -23.27
N LEU A 115 -0.67 18.97 -22.46
CA LEU A 115 0.27 20.10 -22.46
C LEU A 115 0.51 20.68 -23.88
N GLY A 116 -0.58 20.83 -24.66
CA GLY A 116 -0.55 21.31 -26.03
C GLY A 116 -0.20 20.26 -27.10
N GLY A 117 0.05 19.02 -26.71
CA GLY A 117 0.22 17.88 -27.65
C GLY A 117 -1.10 17.34 -28.16
N TYR A 118 -1.08 16.54 -29.23
CA TYR A 118 -2.28 15.90 -29.79
C TYR A 118 -2.40 14.43 -29.43
N SER A 119 -1.29 13.76 -29.21
CA SER A 119 -1.23 12.31 -28.99
C SER A 119 0.00 11.95 -28.15
N TYR A 120 -0.07 10.85 -27.43
CA TYR A 120 1.04 10.31 -26.64
C TYR A 120 1.19 8.80 -26.91
N SER A 121 2.41 8.30 -26.98
CA SER A 121 2.66 6.88 -27.19
C SER A 121 2.57 6.12 -25.87
N ASN A 122 1.79 5.02 -25.84
CA ASN A 122 1.64 4.16 -24.66
C ASN A 122 2.76 3.12 -24.57
N ILE A 123 4.00 3.58 -24.67
CA ILE A 123 5.23 2.77 -24.64
C ILE A 123 6.10 3.28 -23.51
N ASP A 124 6.82 2.38 -22.82
CA ASP A 124 7.80 2.77 -21.82
C ASP A 124 8.94 3.54 -22.48
N SER A 125 9.28 4.70 -21.96
CA SER A 125 10.28 5.57 -22.55
C SER A 125 11.73 5.15 -22.22
N PHE A 126 11.94 4.16 -21.36
CA PHE A 126 13.27 3.65 -21.01
C PHE A 126 13.65 2.41 -21.81
N ASP A 127 12.78 1.40 -21.86
CA ASP A 127 13.04 0.12 -22.51
C ASP A 127 12.30 -0.06 -23.84
N TYR A 128 11.42 0.91 -24.19
CA TYR A 128 10.60 0.91 -25.40
C TYR A 128 9.62 -0.28 -25.51
N LEU A 129 9.27 -0.89 -24.37
CA LEU A 129 8.29 -1.95 -24.31
C LEU A 129 6.87 -1.39 -24.23
N ASP A 130 5.93 -2.13 -24.82
CA ASP A 130 4.51 -1.77 -24.75
C ASP A 130 3.95 -1.91 -23.33
N TYR A 131 3.25 -0.90 -22.90
CA TYR A 131 2.49 -1.01 -21.64
C TYR A 131 1.27 -1.90 -21.78
N ASN A 132 0.78 -2.16 -23.01
CA ASN A 132 -0.41 -2.97 -23.23
C ASN A 132 -0.37 -3.73 -24.56
N LEU A 133 0.09 -4.98 -24.52
CA LEU A 133 0.10 -5.89 -25.68
C LEU A 133 -1.29 -6.26 -26.21
N LEU A 134 -2.38 -6.02 -25.43
CA LEU A 134 -3.74 -6.20 -25.93
C LEU A 134 -4.13 -5.10 -26.93
N SER A 135 -3.39 -3.98 -26.93
CA SER A 135 -3.49 -2.89 -27.90
C SER A 135 -2.09 -2.34 -28.19
N PRO A 136 -1.25 -3.09 -28.93
CA PRO A 136 0.16 -2.74 -29.11
C PRO A 136 0.33 -1.45 -29.89
N ASN A 137 1.40 -0.69 -29.54
CA ASN A 137 1.72 0.62 -30.11
C ASN A 137 0.55 1.61 -30.02
N SER A 138 -0.29 1.50 -28.99
CA SER A 138 -1.45 2.37 -28.84
C SER A 138 -1.03 3.83 -28.63
N ILE A 139 -1.80 4.71 -29.25
CA ILE A 139 -1.69 6.15 -29.07
C ILE A 139 -2.85 6.60 -28.22
N VAL A 140 -2.56 7.40 -27.22
CA VAL A 140 -3.50 7.85 -26.19
C VAL A 140 -3.59 9.37 -26.15
N SER A 141 -4.67 9.88 -25.61
CA SER A 141 -5.01 11.30 -25.47
C SER A 141 -5.55 11.61 -24.08
N GLU A 142 -5.96 12.82 -23.84
CA GLU A 142 -6.58 13.25 -22.57
C GLU A 142 -7.81 12.38 -22.23
N GLY A 143 -7.87 11.90 -21.00
CA GLY A 143 -8.90 11.02 -20.48
C GLY A 143 -8.66 9.52 -20.76
N ASP A 144 -7.64 9.17 -21.55
CA ASP A 144 -7.30 7.77 -21.82
C ASP A 144 -6.44 7.19 -20.67
N LYS A 145 -6.69 5.90 -20.39
CA LYS A 145 -5.84 5.13 -19.47
C LYS A 145 -4.59 4.66 -20.22
N PHE A 146 -3.45 4.74 -19.52
CA PHE A 146 -2.14 4.34 -20.07
C PHE A 146 -1.20 3.81 -18.99
N LYS A 147 0.00 3.39 -19.34
CA LYS A 147 1.04 2.79 -18.48
C LYS A 147 0.58 1.49 -17.79
N TYR A 148 -0.43 1.54 -16.96
CA TYR A 148 -0.96 0.37 -16.27
C TYR A 148 -2.47 0.52 -16.02
N HIS A 149 -3.15 -0.61 -16.03
CA HIS A 149 -4.54 -0.73 -15.62
C HIS A 149 -4.79 -2.14 -15.07
N TYR A 150 -5.12 -2.22 -13.80
CA TYR A 150 -5.42 -3.49 -13.14
C TYR A 150 -6.42 -3.27 -11.99
N LYS A 151 -7.10 -4.34 -11.60
CA LYS A 151 -7.94 -4.35 -10.41
C LYS A 151 -7.35 -5.24 -9.33
N MET A 152 -7.51 -4.81 -8.09
CA MET A 152 -7.25 -5.62 -6.92
C MET A 152 -8.57 -5.97 -6.25
N ASN A 153 -8.84 -7.26 -6.10
CA ASN A 153 -10.01 -7.77 -5.41
C ASN A 153 -9.57 -8.27 -4.03
N ALA A 154 -10.27 -7.82 -2.97
CA ALA A 154 -10.06 -8.29 -1.62
C ALA A 154 -11.42 -8.68 -1.01
N GLU A 155 -11.56 -9.93 -0.64
CA GLU A 155 -12.73 -10.46 0.07
C GLU A 155 -12.32 -10.88 1.47
N GLU A 156 -13.13 -10.54 2.46
CA GLU A 156 -12.91 -10.90 3.85
C GLU A 156 -14.21 -11.34 4.51
N MET A 157 -14.18 -12.49 5.14
CA MET A 157 -15.23 -13.00 6.02
C MET A 157 -14.69 -13.16 7.42
N SER A 158 -15.40 -12.65 8.42
CA SER A 158 -14.97 -12.82 9.81
C SER A 158 -16.13 -13.10 10.75
N LEU A 159 -15.85 -13.91 11.76
CA LEU A 159 -16.73 -14.19 12.89
C LEU A 159 -15.99 -13.82 14.18
N PHE A 160 -16.67 -13.14 15.07
CA PHE A 160 -16.15 -12.74 16.38
C PHE A 160 -17.13 -13.13 17.46
N SER A 161 -16.60 -13.54 18.61
CA SER A 161 -17.38 -13.76 19.84
C SER A 161 -16.61 -13.32 21.06
N MET A 162 -17.32 -12.75 22.04
CA MET A 162 -16.78 -12.31 23.30
C MET A 162 -17.77 -12.59 24.42
N ILE A 163 -17.25 -13.07 25.55
CA ILE A 163 -18.01 -13.25 26.79
C ILE A 163 -17.35 -12.34 27.83
N ASN A 164 -18.15 -11.45 28.40
CA ASN A 164 -17.77 -10.59 29.51
C ASN A 164 -18.40 -11.09 30.81
N PHE A 165 -17.61 -11.10 31.86
CA PHE A 165 -18.01 -11.43 33.21
C PHE A 165 -17.79 -10.20 34.13
N SER A 166 -18.83 -9.76 34.83
CA SER A 166 -18.78 -8.59 35.69
C SER A 166 -19.26 -8.96 37.12
N PHE A 167 -18.35 -8.92 38.06
CA PHE A 167 -18.62 -9.09 39.48
C PHE A 167 -18.26 -7.80 40.23
N ASN A 168 -18.64 -7.68 41.48
CA ASN A 168 -18.45 -6.44 42.27
C ASN A 168 -17.03 -5.82 42.12
N LYS A 169 -15.98 -6.65 42.27
CA LYS A 169 -14.57 -6.19 42.24
C LYS A 169 -13.78 -6.74 41.05
N LEU A 170 -14.34 -7.69 40.35
CA LEU A 170 -13.64 -8.40 39.28
C LEU A 170 -14.44 -8.36 38.00
N GLU A 171 -13.84 -7.86 36.94
CA GLU A 171 -14.36 -7.95 35.56
C GLU A 171 -13.33 -8.68 34.73
N PHE A 172 -13.77 -9.58 33.86
CA PHE A 172 -12.88 -10.21 32.88
C PHE A 172 -13.66 -10.56 31.62
N TYR A 173 -12.92 -10.66 30.53
CA TYR A 173 -13.46 -11.11 29.26
C TYR A 173 -12.54 -12.12 28.58
N VAL A 174 -13.14 -12.93 27.72
CA VAL A 174 -12.47 -13.77 26.76
C VAL A 174 -13.15 -13.55 25.41
N ALA A 175 -12.35 -13.35 24.38
CA ALA A 175 -12.85 -13.15 23.03
C ALA A 175 -12.04 -13.98 22.02
N GLY A 176 -12.69 -14.37 20.95
CA GLY A 176 -12.06 -15.05 19.83
C GLY A 176 -12.64 -14.57 18.51
N ASP A 177 -11.82 -14.56 17.47
CA ASP A 177 -12.21 -14.30 16.09
C ASP A 177 -11.56 -15.30 15.15
N ILE A 178 -12.25 -15.56 14.06
CA ILE A 178 -11.74 -16.28 12.89
C ILE A 178 -12.03 -15.43 11.66
N THR A 179 -11.06 -15.39 10.73
CA THR A 179 -11.13 -14.58 9.52
C THR A 179 -10.60 -15.39 8.35
N ASN A 180 -11.25 -15.31 7.21
CA ASN A 180 -10.69 -15.75 5.93
C ASN A 180 -10.59 -14.53 5.04
N THR A 181 -9.42 -14.30 4.45
CA THR A 181 -9.13 -13.19 3.55
C THR A 181 -8.60 -13.72 2.24
N THR A 182 -9.21 -13.33 1.13
CA THR A 182 -8.79 -13.73 -0.22
C THR A 182 -8.43 -12.51 -1.04
N TYR A 183 -7.30 -12.58 -1.74
CA TYR A 183 -6.82 -11.55 -2.66
C TYR A 183 -6.69 -12.10 -4.07
N GLN A 184 -7.03 -11.28 -5.07
CA GLN A 184 -6.83 -11.60 -6.47
C GLN A 184 -6.49 -10.33 -7.24
N ARG A 185 -5.49 -10.40 -8.11
CA ARG A 185 -5.21 -9.37 -9.10
C ARG A 185 -5.88 -9.70 -10.42
N ASP A 186 -6.49 -8.70 -11.08
CA ASP A 186 -7.08 -8.81 -12.42
C ASP A 186 -6.45 -7.72 -13.31
N GLY A 187 -5.57 -8.12 -14.23
CA GLY A 187 -4.88 -7.20 -15.15
C GLY A 187 -5.76 -6.86 -16.35
N ILE A 188 -6.04 -5.57 -16.53
CA ILE A 188 -6.79 -5.07 -17.69
C ILE A 188 -5.82 -4.82 -18.86
N PHE A 189 -4.59 -4.40 -18.58
CA PHE A 189 -3.51 -4.29 -19.55
C PHE A 189 -2.57 -5.50 -19.47
N GLU A 190 -2.01 -5.90 -20.61
CA GLU A 190 -0.92 -6.85 -20.68
C GLU A 190 0.42 -6.14 -20.89
N ASN A 191 1.21 -6.08 -19.84
CA ASN A 191 2.54 -5.46 -19.87
C ASN A 191 3.53 -6.34 -20.63
N GLU A 192 4.25 -5.79 -21.63
CA GLU A 192 5.16 -6.56 -22.50
C GLU A 192 6.31 -7.20 -21.71
N ALA A 193 6.90 -6.50 -20.73
CA ALA A 193 7.96 -7.05 -19.88
C ALA A 193 7.48 -8.26 -19.04
N ASN A 194 6.17 -8.44 -18.90
CA ASN A 194 5.53 -9.52 -18.13
C ASN A 194 4.45 -10.22 -18.97
N ALA A 195 4.70 -10.37 -20.28
CA ALA A 195 3.77 -11.01 -21.19
C ALA A 195 3.38 -12.42 -20.71
N GLY A 196 2.08 -12.72 -20.76
CA GLY A 196 1.51 -13.99 -20.27
C GLY A 196 1.37 -14.07 -18.75
N ASN A 197 1.78 -13.05 -17.99
CA ASN A 197 1.68 -13.02 -16.51
C ASN A 197 1.18 -11.67 -15.97
N SER A 198 0.47 -10.91 -16.77
CA SER A 198 0.01 -9.57 -16.39
C SER A 198 -1.44 -9.28 -16.72
N ALA A 199 -2.00 -9.88 -17.78
CA ALA A 199 -3.38 -9.70 -18.19
C ALA A 199 -4.32 -10.77 -17.61
N GLY A 200 -5.61 -10.40 -17.44
CA GLY A 200 -6.64 -11.27 -16.91
C GLY A 200 -6.53 -11.49 -15.41
N LYS A 201 -7.25 -12.49 -14.93
CA LYS A 201 -7.26 -12.87 -13.51
C LYS A 201 -6.05 -13.74 -13.17
N GLY A 202 -5.27 -13.29 -12.21
CA GLY A 202 -4.25 -14.10 -11.55
C GLY A 202 -4.86 -15.10 -10.57
N ASP A 203 -4.02 -15.90 -9.93
CA ASP A 203 -4.45 -16.87 -8.92
C ASP A 203 -5.06 -16.16 -7.70
N GLU A 204 -6.04 -16.82 -7.09
CA GLU A 204 -6.57 -16.41 -5.79
C GLU A 204 -5.64 -16.87 -4.68
N ILE A 205 -5.38 -15.96 -3.74
CA ILE A 205 -4.53 -16.22 -2.57
C ILE A 205 -5.39 -16.05 -1.34
N SER A 206 -5.50 -17.10 -0.53
CA SER A 206 -6.30 -17.10 0.69
C SER A 206 -5.43 -17.21 1.93
N PHE A 207 -5.80 -16.48 2.97
CA PHE A 207 -5.17 -16.48 4.28
C PHE A 207 -6.23 -16.74 5.35
N ASP A 208 -5.91 -17.65 6.27
CA ASP A 208 -6.75 -17.96 7.42
C ASP A 208 -6.22 -17.24 8.66
N GLY A 209 -7.02 -16.33 9.19
CA GLY A 209 -6.72 -15.60 10.40
C GLY A 209 -7.49 -16.12 11.60
N TYR A 210 -6.89 -15.98 12.77
CA TYR A 210 -7.59 -16.18 14.04
C TYR A 210 -7.03 -15.26 15.11
N GLY A 211 -7.89 -14.92 16.08
CA GLY A 211 -7.53 -14.08 17.21
C GLY A 211 -8.07 -14.63 18.51
N VAL A 212 -7.27 -14.49 19.57
CA VAL A 212 -7.70 -14.75 20.94
C VAL A 212 -7.31 -13.55 21.81
N LYS A 213 -8.27 -13.03 22.58
CA LYS A 213 -8.06 -11.88 23.46
C LYS A 213 -8.63 -12.20 24.84
N ALA A 214 -7.94 -11.77 25.87
CA ALA A 214 -8.42 -11.87 27.25
C ALA A 214 -8.00 -10.64 28.03
N GLY A 215 -8.87 -10.22 28.97
CA GLY A 215 -8.55 -9.14 29.88
C GLY A 215 -9.19 -9.35 31.23
N ILE A 216 -8.57 -8.77 32.25
CA ILE A 216 -9.02 -8.84 33.65
C ILE A 216 -8.83 -7.48 34.32
N THR A 217 -9.88 -6.97 34.92
CA THR A 217 -9.87 -5.73 35.70
C THR A 217 -10.20 -6.05 37.15
N TYR A 218 -9.31 -5.69 38.06
CA TYR A 218 -9.51 -5.85 39.47
C TYR A 218 -9.62 -4.50 40.19
N LYS A 219 -10.75 -4.25 40.86
CA LYS A 219 -11.07 -3.03 41.59
C LYS A 219 -10.76 -3.23 43.09
N PHE A 220 -9.53 -2.91 43.51
CA PHE A 220 -9.16 -2.98 44.91
C PHE A 220 -10.08 -2.10 45.78
N SER A 221 -10.38 -0.91 45.28
CA SER A 221 -11.29 0.06 45.88
C SER A 221 -11.87 0.96 44.80
N GLY A 222 -12.77 1.88 45.15
CA GLY A 222 -13.25 2.91 44.22
C GLY A 222 -12.14 3.84 43.68
N LYS A 223 -10.94 3.81 44.26
CA LYS A 223 -9.81 4.65 43.86
C LYS A 223 -8.71 3.92 43.14
N HIS A 224 -8.54 2.62 43.33
CA HIS A 224 -7.41 1.83 42.84
C HIS A 224 -7.91 0.67 41.99
N ILE A 225 -7.50 0.65 40.73
CA ILE A 225 -7.91 -0.36 39.74
C ILE A 225 -6.64 -0.88 39.06
N LEU A 226 -6.53 -2.19 38.91
CA LEU A 226 -5.58 -2.87 38.06
C LEU A 226 -6.32 -3.46 36.87
N ASP A 227 -5.73 -3.33 35.69
CA ASP A 227 -6.26 -3.83 34.42
C ASP A 227 -5.14 -4.49 33.63
N PHE A 228 -5.37 -5.72 33.16
CA PHE A 228 -4.44 -6.49 32.33
C PHE A 228 -5.16 -6.97 31.09
N ASN A 229 -4.52 -6.80 29.93
CA ASN A 229 -5.03 -7.29 28.67
C ASN A 229 -3.96 -8.09 27.93
N SER A 230 -4.39 -9.06 27.16
CA SER A 230 -3.54 -9.83 26.27
C SER A 230 -4.26 -10.14 24.97
N ALA A 231 -3.52 -10.19 23.87
CA ALA A 231 -4.02 -10.58 22.57
C ALA A 231 -2.97 -11.39 21.82
N TYR A 232 -3.42 -12.39 21.10
CA TYR A 232 -2.69 -13.06 20.05
C TYR A 232 -3.55 -13.06 18.80
N LEU A 233 -3.00 -12.57 17.68
CA LEU A 233 -3.70 -12.45 16.41
C LEU A 233 -2.82 -13.05 15.31
N GLN A 234 -3.43 -13.83 14.43
CA GLN A 234 -2.89 -14.21 13.13
C GLN A 234 -3.81 -13.60 12.07
N LYS A 235 -3.25 -12.85 11.13
CA LYS A 235 -4.04 -12.14 10.11
C LYS A 235 -3.33 -12.13 8.76
N ALA A 236 -4.09 -11.96 7.70
CA ALA A 236 -3.54 -11.76 6.36
C ALA A 236 -2.54 -10.59 6.34
N PRO A 237 -1.43 -10.70 5.58
CA PRO A 237 -0.59 -9.55 5.26
C PRO A 237 -1.40 -8.50 4.48
N SER A 238 -0.92 -7.27 4.40
CA SER A 238 -1.60 -6.26 3.58
C SER A 238 -1.56 -6.68 2.10
N ILE A 239 -2.63 -6.37 1.35
CA ILE A 239 -2.70 -6.67 -0.09
C ILE A 239 -1.51 -6.06 -0.86
N ARG A 240 -1.05 -4.88 -0.46
CA ARG A 240 0.14 -4.23 -1.04
C ARG A 240 1.42 -5.07 -0.88
N ASN A 241 1.58 -5.72 0.25
CA ASN A 241 2.76 -6.52 0.57
C ASN A 241 2.61 -7.99 0.16
N THR A 242 1.51 -8.34 -0.49
CA THR A 242 1.25 -9.70 -1.00
C THR A 242 1.78 -9.88 -2.42
N PHE A 243 1.66 -8.86 -3.28
CA PHE A 243 2.11 -8.92 -4.67
C PHE A 243 3.43 -8.18 -4.84
N THR A 244 4.41 -8.79 -5.54
CA THR A 244 5.75 -8.20 -5.74
C THR A 244 5.70 -6.86 -6.45
N ASN A 245 4.92 -6.77 -7.54
CA ASN A 245 4.62 -5.53 -8.26
C ASN A 245 3.27 -5.64 -8.96
N SER A 246 2.20 -5.28 -8.26
CA SER A 246 0.84 -5.34 -8.78
C SER A 246 0.58 -4.47 -10.01
N ARG A 247 1.43 -3.48 -10.31
CA ARG A 247 1.28 -2.65 -11.52
C ARG A 247 1.53 -3.45 -12.80
N VAL A 248 2.43 -4.43 -12.77
CA VAL A 248 2.94 -5.06 -14.00
C VAL A 248 2.80 -6.58 -14.06
N ASN A 249 2.55 -7.29 -12.95
CA ASN A 249 2.43 -8.75 -12.96
C ASN A 249 1.55 -9.32 -11.84
N HIS A 250 1.28 -10.65 -11.93
CA HIS A 250 0.52 -11.42 -10.93
C HIS A 250 1.38 -12.02 -9.81
N ASN A 251 2.70 -11.79 -9.83
CA ASN A 251 3.61 -12.47 -8.92
C ASN A 251 3.34 -12.14 -7.45
N VAL A 252 3.27 -13.18 -6.65
CA VAL A 252 3.12 -13.12 -5.20
C VAL A 252 4.48 -13.15 -4.54
N VAL A 253 4.63 -12.47 -3.42
CA VAL A 253 5.86 -12.53 -2.60
C VAL A 253 6.12 -13.97 -2.17
N GLY A 254 7.36 -14.44 -2.40
CA GLY A 254 7.75 -15.81 -2.07
C GLY A 254 7.34 -16.86 -3.09
N SER A 255 6.68 -16.49 -4.20
CA SER A 255 6.49 -17.41 -5.33
C SER A 255 7.78 -17.55 -6.14
N ASP A 256 7.93 -18.70 -6.81
CA ASP A 256 9.05 -18.94 -7.72
C ASP A 256 8.94 -18.00 -8.94
N ILE A 257 9.83 -17.02 -9.01
CA ILE A 257 9.93 -16.11 -10.14
C ILE A 257 11.16 -16.52 -10.95
N ASN A 258 10.96 -17.11 -12.12
CA ASN A 258 12.03 -17.50 -13.06
C ASN A 258 13.04 -18.52 -12.46
N GLY A 259 12.61 -19.46 -11.62
CA GLY A 259 13.49 -20.44 -11.02
C GLY A 259 14.34 -19.91 -9.86
N LEU A 260 14.09 -18.68 -9.42
CA LEU A 260 14.62 -18.14 -8.17
C LEU A 260 13.68 -18.57 -7.05
N ILE A 261 13.96 -19.72 -6.47
CA ILE A 261 13.19 -20.24 -5.33
C ILE A 261 13.38 -19.27 -4.17
N ASN A 262 12.32 -18.61 -3.80
CA ASN A 262 12.26 -17.96 -2.49
C ASN A 262 11.73 -19.00 -1.50
N ASP A 263 12.58 -19.51 -0.64
CA ASP A 263 12.25 -20.57 0.34
C ASP A 263 11.25 -20.12 1.42
N SER A 264 10.77 -18.89 1.35
CA SER A 264 9.86 -18.31 2.33
C SER A 264 8.60 -17.76 1.66
N PRO A 265 7.59 -18.60 1.39
CA PRO A 265 6.31 -18.12 0.86
C PRO A 265 5.68 -17.12 1.84
N ILE A 266 4.91 -16.18 1.29
CA ILE A 266 4.17 -15.24 2.12
C ILE A 266 3.19 -15.99 3.03
N THR A 267 3.19 -15.62 4.30
CA THR A 267 2.32 -16.21 5.33
C THR A 267 1.61 -15.12 6.12
N GLU A 268 0.68 -15.53 6.96
CA GLU A 268 -0.03 -14.63 7.86
C GLU A 268 0.92 -13.98 8.87
N GLU A 269 0.68 -12.70 9.13
CA GLU A 269 1.36 -11.95 10.19
C GLU A 269 0.86 -12.40 11.57
N LYS A 270 1.76 -12.57 12.52
CA LYS A 270 1.46 -12.94 13.90
C LYS A 270 1.76 -11.78 14.84
N ILE A 271 0.77 -11.40 15.62
CA ILE A 271 0.86 -10.28 16.55
C ILE A 271 0.55 -10.78 17.95
N MET A 272 1.46 -10.54 18.88
CA MET A 272 1.26 -10.80 20.30
C MET A 272 1.38 -9.49 21.08
N SER A 273 0.43 -9.21 21.94
CA SER A 273 0.48 -8.01 22.79
C SER A 273 -0.01 -8.29 24.20
N PHE A 274 0.60 -7.59 25.15
CA PHE A 274 0.24 -7.56 26.55
C PHE A 274 0.28 -6.13 27.06
N ASP A 275 -0.66 -5.76 27.89
CA ASP A 275 -0.60 -4.51 28.64
C ASP A 275 -1.06 -4.69 30.08
N ALA A 276 -0.50 -3.88 30.97
CA ALA A 276 -0.85 -3.78 32.38
C ALA A 276 -1.03 -2.32 32.76
N ASN A 277 -2.16 -2.01 33.35
CA ASN A 277 -2.53 -0.67 33.72
C ASN A 277 -2.82 -0.59 35.22
N TYR A 278 -2.24 0.44 35.85
CA TYR A 278 -2.67 0.86 37.19
C TYR A 278 -3.39 2.21 37.08
N ILE A 279 -4.64 2.26 37.54
CA ILE A 279 -5.46 3.45 37.49
C ILE A 279 -5.75 3.90 38.92
N PHE A 280 -5.37 5.16 39.19
CA PHE A 280 -5.68 5.85 40.43
C PHE A 280 -6.72 6.94 40.15
N ARG A 281 -7.82 6.93 40.90
CA ARG A 281 -8.95 7.82 40.66
C ARG A 281 -9.41 8.46 41.97
N THR A 282 -9.50 9.80 41.98
CA THR A 282 -10.09 10.59 43.05
C THR A 282 -11.12 11.56 42.44
N PRO A 283 -11.95 12.25 43.25
CA PRO A 283 -12.89 13.24 42.73
C PRO A 283 -12.26 14.37 41.91
N ILE A 284 -10.98 14.70 42.15
CA ILE A 284 -10.28 15.84 41.55
C ILE A 284 -9.14 15.42 40.64
N PHE A 285 -8.73 14.15 40.65
CA PHE A 285 -7.59 13.67 39.87
C PHE A 285 -7.77 12.23 39.43
N THR A 286 -7.43 11.94 38.19
CA THR A 286 -7.31 10.57 37.67
C THR A 286 -5.93 10.42 37.00
N GLY A 287 -5.16 9.43 37.43
CA GLY A 287 -3.87 9.06 36.87
C GLY A 287 -3.90 7.63 36.36
N ARG A 288 -3.15 7.35 35.29
CA ARG A 288 -2.94 6.00 34.72
C ARG A 288 -1.46 5.79 34.47
N LEU A 289 -0.96 4.63 34.90
CA LEU A 289 0.36 4.12 34.55
C LEU A 289 0.16 2.87 33.73
N THR A 290 0.76 2.81 32.54
CA THR A 290 0.66 1.69 31.61
C THR A 290 2.04 1.15 31.28
N GLY A 291 2.22 -0.17 31.43
CA GLY A 291 3.33 -0.92 30.81
C GLY A 291 2.75 -1.79 29.69
N PHE A 292 3.44 -1.88 28.57
CA PHE A 292 3.01 -2.71 27.45
C PHE A 292 4.18 -3.41 26.77
N TYR A 293 3.88 -4.53 26.10
CA TYR A 293 4.78 -5.26 25.21
C TYR A 293 4.00 -5.66 23.97
N SER A 294 4.62 -5.51 22.80
CA SER A 294 4.05 -5.95 21.53
C SER A 294 5.15 -6.56 20.67
N GLU A 295 4.85 -7.68 20.04
CA GLU A 295 5.72 -8.38 19.09
C GLU A 295 4.95 -8.69 17.82
N VAL A 296 5.57 -8.39 16.67
CA VAL A 296 5.04 -8.73 15.34
C VAL A 296 6.05 -9.67 14.67
N LYS A 297 5.57 -10.80 14.17
CA LYS A 297 6.35 -11.80 13.44
C LYS A 297 5.76 -12.02 12.05
N ASP A 298 6.58 -12.51 11.15
CA ASP A 298 6.22 -12.88 9.78
C ASP A 298 5.59 -11.69 8.98
N ALA A 299 5.90 -10.45 9.39
CA ALA A 299 5.50 -9.27 8.65
C ALA A 299 6.35 -9.10 7.39
N ASN A 300 5.69 -8.79 6.27
CA ASN A 300 6.34 -8.56 5.00
C ASN A 300 6.23 -7.08 4.62
N GLU A 301 7.30 -6.54 4.06
CA GLU A 301 7.33 -5.20 3.47
C GLU A 301 8.01 -5.25 2.11
N ILE A 302 7.43 -4.57 1.13
CA ILE A 302 7.99 -4.44 -0.21
C ILE A 302 8.57 -3.04 -0.35
N SER A 303 9.87 -2.97 -0.64
CA SER A 303 10.59 -1.75 -0.96
C SER A 303 11.13 -1.81 -2.37
N PHE A 304 11.00 -0.70 -3.11
CA PHE A 304 11.57 -0.55 -4.44
C PHE A 304 12.79 0.37 -4.36
N TYR A 305 13.86 -0.03 -5.02
CA TYR A 305 15.06 0.79 -5.17
C TYR A 305 15.61 0.63 -6.59
N TYR A 306 16.28 1.67 -7.05
CA TYR A 306 17.04 1.61 -8.30
C TYR A 306 18.46 1.13 -7.95
N ALA A 307 18.95 0.15 -8.71
CA ALA A 307 20.37 -0.25 -8.69
C ALA A 307 20.97 0.19 -10.03
N ASP A 308 22.03 1.00 -9.96
CA ASP A 308 22.84 1.41 -11.11
C ASP A 308 23.86 0.32 -11.48
#